data_d2eae8b99a1d46ea75356a45529ebc18
#
_entry.id   d2eae8b99a1d46ea75356a45529ebc18
#
_cell.length_a   1.000
_cell.length_b   1.000
_cell.length_c   1.000
_cell.angle_alpha   90.00
_cell.angle_beta   90.00
_cell.angle_gamma   90.00
#
_symmetry.space_group_name_H-M   'P 1'
#
loop_
_entity.id
_entity.type
_entity.pdbx_description
1 polymer ?
#
loop_
_entity_poly.entity_id
_entity_poly.type
_entity_poly.pdbx_seq_one_letter_code
_entity_poly.pdbx_strand_id
1 'polypeptide(L)'
;MHTKALEGDWIMSFLETHKDSFVHLHLHTQYSLLDGAIRLKDLIKRAQELGVPAIAQTDHGNMFGAIDFYTQCNAAGIKPILGSEIYFTPGSRFEKGALKKQKVVGSQDEQESRHQIHHLILLCKNETGYQNLCKLLSRA
;
A
#
# COMPACT_ATOMS: atom_id res chain seq x y z
N MET A 1 24.68 -18.79 14.03
CA MET A 1 24.89 -17.40 14.51
C MET A 1 25.62 -16.56 13.46
N HIS A 2 25.04 -16.34 12.22
CA HIS A 2 25.75 -15.59 11.16
C HIS A 2 24.82 -14.88 10.14
N THR A 3 23.58 -14.56 10.52
CA THR A 3 22.60 -13.97 9.56
C THR A 3 22.39 -12.47 9.70
N LYS A 4 22.81 -11.83 10.81
CA LYS A 4 22.56 -10.40 11.02
C LYS A 4 23.56 -9.44 10.36
N ALA A 5 24.80 -9.88 10.12
CA ALA A 5 25.83 -9.02 9.50
C ALA A 5 25.58 -8.84 7.99
N LEU A 6 25.11 -9.87 7.31
CA LEU A 6 24.89 -9.86 5.86
C LEU A 6 23.72 -8.94 5.43
N GLU A 7 22.72 -8.75 6.28
CA GLU A 7 21.58 -7.85 5.97
C GLU A 7 21.99 -6.37 6.01
N GLY A 8 22.88 -5.99 6.92
CA GLY A 8 23.37 -4.61 7.05
C GLY A 8 24.23 -4.17 5.88
N ASP A 9 25.16 -5.03 5.45
CA ASP A 9 26.08 -4.72 4.36
C ASP A 9 25.36 -4.65 3.01
N TRP A 10 24.36 -5.51 2.79
CA TRP A 10 23.54 -5.46 1.58
C TRP A 10 22.69 -4.18 1.51
N ILE A 11 22.08 -3.76 2.61
CA ILE A 11 21.29 -2.53 2.68
C ILE A 11 22.15 -1.30 2.40
N MET A 12 23.33 -1.22 2.99
CA MET A 12 24.24 -0.08 2.76
C MET A 12 24.73 -0.03 1.32
N SER A 13 25.15 -1.15 0.75
CA SER A 13 25.53 -1.23 -0.66
C SER A 13 24.38 -0.87 -1.59
N PHE A 14 23.16 -1.33 -1.31
CA PHE A 14 21.96 -0.98 -2.07
C PHE A 14 21.68 0.53 -2.01
N LEU A 15 21.76 1.14 -0.84
CA LEU A 15 21.51 2.58 -0.65
C LEU A 15 22.56 3.44 -1.37
N GLU A 16 23.84 3.05 -1.34
CA GLU A 16 24.90 3.76 -2.06
C GLU A 16 24.71 3.70 -3.57
N THR A 17 24.33 2.55 -4.10
CA THR A 17 24.15 2.35 -5.54
C THR A 17 22.91 3.08 -6.09
N HIS A 18 21.86 3.24 -5.26
CA HIS A 18 20.56 3.76 -5.68
C HIS A 18 20.13 5.06 -4.98
N LYS A 19 21.07 5.80 -4.41
CA LYS A 19 20.79 7.02 -3.63
C LYS A 19 19.98 8.09 -4.38
N ASP A 20 20.12 8.14 -5.70
CA ASP A 20 19.41 9.10 -6.56
C ASP A 20 18.22 8.48 -7.30
N SER A 21 17.84 7.23 -6.96
CA SER A 21 16.76 6.52 -7.62
C SER A 21 15.42 6.80 -6.95
N PHE A 22 14.39 7.00 -7.79
CA PHE A 22 13.02 7.17 -7.31
C PHE A 22 12.35 5.82 -7.04
N VAL A 23 11.64 5.69 -5.92
CA VAL A 23 10.85 4.51 -5.55
C VAL A 23 9.39 4.87 -5.41
N HIS A 24 8.53 4.26 -6.21
CA HIS A 24 7.08 4.42 -6.09
C HIS A 24 6.57 3.67 -4.86
N LEU A 25 6.07 4.41 -3.85
CA LEU A 25 5.50 3.86 -2.62
C LEU A 25 3.97 3.77 -2.61
N HIS A 26 3.32 4.31 -3.63
CA HIS A 26 1.87 4.28 -3.82
C HIS A 26 1.58 3.90 -5.27
N LEU A 27 1.12 2.67 -5.49
CA LEU A 27 0.86 2.14 -6.82
C LEU A 27 -0.26 1.10 -6.78
N HIS A 28 -1.23 1.27 -7.68
CA HIS A 28 -2.36 0.35 -7.86
C HIS A 28 -2.12 -0.56 -9.08
N THR A 29 -2.34 -1.85 -8.88
CA THR A 29 -2.24 -2.85 -9.94
C THR A 29 -3.63 -3.28 -10.44
N GLN A 30 -3.66 -4.25 -11.34
CA GLN A 30 -4.90 -4.89 -11.81
C GLN A 30 -5.80 -5.44 -10.70
N TYR A 31 -5.29 -5.57 -9.48
CA TYR A 31 -6.06 -6.03 -8.31
C TYR A 31 -6.83 -4.90 -7.61
N SER A 32 -6.59 -3.63 -7.98
CA SER A 32 -7.47 -2.50 -7.68
C SER A 32 -8.57 -2.43 -8.73
N LEU A 33 -9.62 -3.25 -8.59
CA LEU A 33 -10.55 -3.62 -9.66
C LEU A 33 -11.28 -2.45 -10.34
N LEU A 34 -11.40 -1.29 -9.67
CA LEU A 34 -12.14 -0.14 -10.21
C LEU A 34 -11.25 0.86 -10.96
N ASP A 35 -9.96 0.93 -10.62
CA ASP A 35 -9.07 1.98 -11.13
C ASP A 35 -7.66 1.50 -11.48
N GLY A 36 -7.29 0.28 -11.12
CA GLY A 36 -5.99 -0.32 -11.42
C GLY A 36 -5.95 -0.97 -12.80
N ALA A 37 -5.18 -0.39 -13.73
CA ALA A 37 -5.03 -0.91 -15.09
C ALA A 37 -3.71 -1.66 -15.34
N ILE A 38 -2.75 -1.58 -14.42
CA ILE A 38 -1.40 -2.08 -14.62
C ILE A 38 -1.34 -3.57 -14.28
N ARG A 39 -1.02 -4.42 -15.26
CA ARG A 39 -0.75 -5.83 -15.01
C ARG A 39 0.62 -6.01 -14.40
N LEU A 40 0.78 -6.90 -13.42
CA LEU A 40 2.03 -7.13 -12.70
C LEU A 40 3.21 -7.41 -13.64
N LYS A 41 3.01 -8.24 -14.64
CA LYS A 41 4.04 -8.56 -15.63
C LYS A 41 4.57 -7.31 -16.36
N ASP A 42 3.67 -6.43 -16.78
CA ASP A 42 4.03 -5.22 -17.51
C ASP A 42 4.70 -4.19 -16.58
N LEU A 43 4.22 -4.09 -15.35
CA LEU A 43 4.80 -3.26 -14.31
C LEU A 43 6.27 -3.63 -14.04
N ILE A 44 6.53 -4.91 -13.81
CA ILE A 44 7.86 -5.41 -13.45
C ILE A 44 8.82 -5.26 -14.63
N LYS A 45 8.36 -5.57 -15.85
CA LYS A 45 9.13 -5.31 -17.06
C LYS A 45 9.50 -3.83 -17.17
N ARG A 46 8.54 -2.93 -16.96
CA ARG A 46 8.80 -1.50 -17.04
C ARG A 46 9.74 -1.00 -15.95
N ALA A 47 9.62 -1.54 -14.74
CA ALA A 47 10.51 -1.22 -13.64
C ALA A 47 11.96 -1.64 -13.92
N GLN A 48 12.17 -2.80 -14.56
CA GLN A 48 13.51 -3.23 -15.01
C GLN A 48 14.09 -2.31 -16.09
N GLU A 49 13.28 -1.94 -17.10
CA GLU A 49 13.68 -1.01 -18.16
C GLU A 49 14.12 0.36 -17.63
N LEU A 50 13.46 0.82 -16.57
CA LEU A 50 13.75 2.10 -15.90
C LEU A 50 14.86 2.00 -14.85
N GLY A 51 15.36 0.80 -14.55
CA GLY A 51 16.36 0.57 -13.50
C GLY A 51 15.86 0.89 -12.10
N VAL A 52 14.54 0.75 -11.85
CA VAL A 52 13.93 1.03 -10.54
C VAL A 52 14.37 -0.01 -9.53
N PRO A 53 15.01 0.37 -8.41
CA PRO A 53 15.58 -0.58 -7.45
C PRO A 53 14.54 -1.26 -6.55
N ALA A 54 13.43 -0.58 -6.30
CA ALA A 54 12.35 -1.07 -5.46
C ALA A 54 11.01 -0.50 -5.93
N ILE A 55 9.92 -1.18 -5.66
CA ILE A 55 8.58 -0.74 -6.01
C ILE A 55 7.57 -1.26 -4.98
N ALA A 56 6.56 -0.45 -4.67
CA ALA A 56 5.47 -0.89 -3.81
C ALA A 56 4.25 -1.35 -4.62
N GLN A 57 3.50 -2.28 -4.02
CA GLN A 57 2.12 -2.60 -4.39
C GLN A 57 1.22 -2.17 -3.24
N THR A 58 0.27 -1.27 -3.52
CA THR A 58 -0.64 -0.68 -2.53
C THR A 58 -2.08 -0.64 -3.04
N ASP A 59 -2.59 -1.78 -3.46
CA ASP A 59 -3.95 -1.91 -3.99
C ASP A 59 -5.02 -1.52 -2.95
N HIS A 60 -6.16 -1.04 -3.43
CA HIS A 60 -7.27 -0.60 -2.59
C HIS A 60 -7.86 -1.74 -1.78
N GLY A 61 -7.71 -1.66 -0.44
CA GLY A 61 -8.37 -2.54 0.52
C GLY A 61 -8.05 -4.01 0.41
N ASN A 62 -7.01 -4.40 -0.34
CA ASN A 62 -6.67 -5.81 -0.54
C ASN A 62 -5.16 -6.06 -0.71
N MET A 63 -4.80 -7.34 -0.63
CA MET A 63 -3.45 -7.86 -0.91
C MET A 63 -3.52 -9.08 -1.84
N PHE A 64 -4.47 -9.12 -2.75
CA PHE A 64 -4.70 -10.29 -3.61
C PHE A 64 -3.50 -10.61 -4.49
N GLY A 65 -2.80 -9.59 -4.99
CA GLY A 65 -1.60 -9.74 -5.81
C GLY A 65 -0.29 -9.89 -5.05
N ALA A 66 -0.29 -9.87 -3.71
CA ALA A 66 0.93 -9.74 -2.91
C ALA A 66 1.96 -10.85 -3.17
N ILE A 67 1.54 -12.10 -3.25
CA ILE A 67 2.44 -13.25 -3.46
C ILE A 67 3.01 -13.23 -4.88
N ASP A 68 2.18 -13.00 -5.89
CA ASP A 68 2.61 -12.90 -7.28
C ASP A 68 3.59 -11.74 -7.47
N PHE A 69 3.26 -10.58 -6.92
CA PHE A 69 4.11 -9.40 -6.96
C PHE A 69 5.47 -9.66 -6.29
N TYR A 70 5.46 -10.20 -5.07
CA TYR A 70 6.67 -10.54 -4.32
C TYR A 70 7.57 -11.50 -5.12
N THR A 71 6.99 -12.57 -5.65
CA THR A 71 7.73 -13.60 -6.39
C THR A 71 8.34 -13.05 -7.67
N GLN A 72 7.54 -12.29 -8.45
CA GLN A 72 7.99 -11.73 -9.72
C GLN A 72 9.03 -10.63 -9.54
N CYS A 73 8.89 -9.75 -8.54
CA CYS A 73 9.89 -8.73 -8.24
C CYS A 73 11.23 -9.34 -7.84
N ASN A 74 11.22 -10.34 -6.94
CA ASN A 74 12.47 -11.02 -6.55
C ASN A 74 13.15 -11.71 -7.74
N ALA A 75 12.39 -12.38 -8.61
CA ALA A 75 12.92 -12.99 -9.82
C ALA A 75 13.52 -11.95 -10.79
N ALA A 76 13.02 -10.73 -10.77
CA ALA A 76 13.48 -9.61 -11.60
C ALA A 76 14.61 -8.79 -10.95
N GLY A 77 15.05 -9.11 -9.74
CA GLY A 77 16.07 -8.36 -8.99
C GLY A 77 15.57 -7.00 -8.46
N ILE A 78 14.26 -6.80 -8.37
CA ILE A 78 13.63 -5.59 -7.85
C ILE A 78 13.15 -5.86 -6.43
N LYS A 79 13.42 -4.96 -5.48
CA LYS A 79 12.94 -5.09 -4.10
C LYS A 79 11.43 -4.86 -4.01
N PRO A 80 10.62 -5.87 -3.64
CA PRO A 80 9.19 -5.69 -3.43
C PRO A 80 8.90 -5.00 -2.10
N ILE A 81 7.98 -4.03 -2.11
CA ILE A 81 7.43 -3.40 -0.91
C ILE A 81 5.94 -3.71 -0.89
N LEU A 82 5.51 -4.57 0.03
CA LEU A 82 4.11 -4.95 0.16
C LEU A 82 3.34 -3.94 0.99
N GLY A 83 2.14 -3.60 0.58
CA GLY A 83 1.27 -2.68 1.27
C GLY A 83 -0.16 -2.72 0.77
N SER A 84 -0.99 -1.83 1.29
CA SER A 84 -2.35 -1.60 0.79
C SER A 84 -2.76 -0.18 1.10
N GLU A 85 -3.59 0.40 0.25
CA GLU A 85 -4.32 1.63 0.53
C GLU A 85 -5.61 1.28 1.24
N ILE A 86 -5.69 1.62 2.53
CA ILE A 86 -6.86 1.35 3.35
C ILE A 86 -7.78 2.56 3.42
N TYR A 87 -9.06 2.30 3.69
CA TYR A 87 -10.04 3.33 4.00
C TYR A 87 -10.02 3.62 5.50
N PHE A 88 -9.88 4.88 5.86
CA PHE A 88 -9.89 5.35 7.24
C PHE A 88 -11.06 6.30 7.47
N THR A 89 -11.78 6.11 8.56
CA THR A 89 -12.85 7.01 9.02
C THR A 89 -12.61 7.40 10.48
N PRO A 90 -12.86 8.66 10.88
CA PRO A 90 -12.78 9.07 12.27
C PRO A 90 -13.84 8.41 13.17
N GLY A 91 -14.95 7.94 12.58
CA GLY A 91 -16.02 7.25 13.27
C GLY A 91 -15.83 5.74 13.38
N SER A 92 -16.88 5.04 13.76
CA SER A 92 -16.86 3.58 13.82
C SER A 92 -17.00 2.95 12.43
N ARG A 93 -16.18 1.94 12.11
CA ARG A 93 -16.31 1.15 10.87
C ARG A 93 -17.67 0.44 10.73
N PHE A 94 -18.42 0.31 11.81
CA PHE A 94 -19.77 -0.28 11.81
C PHE A 94 -20.86 0.73 11.47
N GLU A 95 -20.56 2.03 11.48
CA GLU A 95 -21.49 3.08 11.07
C GLU A 95 -21.54 3.17 9.54
N LYS A 96 -22.28 2.27 8.90
CA LYS A 96 -22.44 2.25 7.45
C LYS A 96 -23.53 3.25 7.03
N GLY A 97 -23.11 4.34 6.35
CA GLY A 97 -24.01 5.14 5.51
C GLY A 97 -25.11 5.95 6.19
N ALA A 98 -25.12 6.08 7.51
CA ALA A 98 -26.02 6.99 8.16
C ALA A 98 -25.50 8.43 8.00
N LEU A 99 -26.05 9.17 7.04
CA LEU A 99 -25.96 10.63 7.00
C LEU A 99 -26.57 11.17 8.30
N LYS A 100 -25.73 11.37 9.33
CA LYS A 100 -26.18 12.08 10.52
C LYS A 100 -26.31 13.55 10.13
N LYS A 101 -27.53 14.03 9.98
CA LYS A 101 -27.83 15.45 9.93
C LYS A 101 -27.42 16.06 11.28
N GLN A 102 -26.28 16.71 11.31
CA GLN A 102 -25.86 17.49 12.48
C GLN A 102 -26.48 18.89 12.37
N LYS A 103 -27.44 19.18 13.24
CA LYS A 103 -27.98 20.52 13.38
C LYS A 103 -26.93 21.41 14.03
N VAL A 104 -26.34 22.30 13.24
CA VAL A 104 -25.44 23.33 13.78
C VAL A 104 -26.35 24.33 14.55
N VAL A 105 -26.12 24.46 15.86
CA VAL A 105 -26.86 25.40 16.69
C VAL A 105 -26.61 26.83 16.20
N GLY A 106 -27.63 27.47 15.61
CA GLY A 106 -27.56 28.85 15.15
C GLY A 106 -27.50 29.07 13.63
N SER A 107 -27.51 28.04 12.80
CA SER A 107 -27.65 28.19 11.35
C SER A 107 -28.94 27.52 10.84
N GLN A 108 -29.56 28.12 9.82
CA GLN A 108 -30.71 27.51 9.11
C GLN A 108 -30.26 26.47 8.08
N ASP A 109 -28.96 26.32 7.89
CA ASP A 109 -28.38 25.38 6.95
C ASP A 109 -28.06 24.04 7.63
N GLU A 110 -28.78 22.98 7.25
CA GLU A 110 -28.43 21.60 7.60
C GLU A 110 -27.16 21.20 6.81
N GLN A 111 -26.00 21.31 7.44
CA GLN A 111 -24.79 20.71 6.85
C GLN A 111 -24.86 19.19 7.01
N GLU A 112 -25.03 18.49 5.88
CA GLU A 112 -24.83 17.06 5.82
C GLU A 112 -23.36 16.75 6.11
N SER A 113 -23.04 16.32 7.33
CA SER A 113 -21.71 15.79 7.61
C SER A 113 -21.62 14.41 6.96
N ARG A 114 -21.12 14.37 5.72
CA ARG A 114 -20.68 13.12 5.11
C ARG A 114 -19.56 12.58 6.01
N HIS A 115 -19.66 11.32 6.44
CA HIS A 115 -18.51 10.66 7.04
C HIS A 115 -17.37 10.73 6.03
N GLN A 116 -16.36 11.55 6.33
CA GLN A 116 -15.19 11.67 5.47
C GLN A 116 -14.43 10.35 5.54
N ILE A 117 -14.38 9.67 4.41
CA ILE A 117 -13.52 8.51 4.22
C ILE A 117 -12.19 9.06 3.71
N HIS A 118 -11.13 8.74 4.41
CA HIS A 118 -9.77 9.08 4.03
C HIS A 118 -9.03 7.83 3.56
N HIS A 119 -8.04 8.04 2.73
CA HIS A 119 -7.16 6.98 2.27
C HIS A 119 -5.85 7.04 3.05
N LEU A 120 -5.35 5.89 3.46
CA LEU A 120 -4.09 5.75 4.19
C LEU A 120 -3.28 4.60 3.59
N ILE A 121 -2.05 4.91 3.18
CA ILE A 121 -1.12 3.90 2.70
C ILE A 121 -0.43 3.23 3.88
N LEU A 122 -0.53 1.91 3.96
CA LEU A 122 0.21 1.08 4.92
C LEU A 122 1.22 0.21 4.16
N LEU A 123 2.48 0.29 4.57
CA LEU A 123 3.57 -0.52 4.01
C LEU A 123 4.08 -1.52 5.05
N CYS A 124 4.29 -2.76 4.64
CA CYS A 124 4.81 -3.82 5.49
C CYS A 124 6.32 -3.68 5.68
N LYS A 125 6.76 -3.48 6.91
CA LYS A 125 8.19 -3.40 7.24
C LYS A 125 8.86 -4.78 7.25
N ASN A 126 8.13 -5.82 7.65
CA ASN A 126 8.60 -7.19 7.82
C ASN A 126 7.43 -8.17 7.82
N GLU A 127 7.71 -9.45 8.05
CA GLU A 127 6.71 -10.52 8.10
C GLU A 127 5.58 -10.25 9.10
N THR A 128 5.91 -9.73 10.29
CA THR A 128 4.90 -9.36 11.29
C THR A 128 3.98 -8.25 10.77
N GLY A 129 4.54 -7.25 10.08
CA GLY A 129 3.77 -6.19 9.42
C GLY A 129 2.82 -6.75 8.36
N TYR A 130 3.29 -7.69 7.54
CA TYR A 130 2.47 -8.37 6.54
C TYR A 130 1.29 -9.12 7.18
N GLN A 131 1.55 -9.94 8.19
CA GLN A 131 0.50 -10.66 8.91
C GLN A 131 -0.51 -9.73 9.59
N ASN A 132 -0.05 -8.62 10.14
CA ASN A 132 -0.92 -7.62 10.76
C ASN A 132 -1.80 -6.92 9.72
N LEU A 133 -1.25 -6.58 8.55
CA LEU A 133 -2.00 -5.96 7.47
C LEU A 133 -3.07 -6.93 6.92
N CYS A 134 -2.74 -8.21 6.75
CA CYS A 134 -3.71 -9.25 6.38
C CYS A 134 -4.88 -9.32 7.38
N LYS A 135 -4.58 -9.31 8.69
CA LYS A 135 -5.60 -9.32 9.76
C LYS A 135 -6.46 -8.05 9.73
N LEU A 136 -5.83 -6.90 9.49
CA LEU A 136 -6.54 -5.62 9.40
C LEU A 136 -7.54 -5.63 8.25
N LEU A 137 -7.09 -5.97 7.05
CA LEU A 137 -7.93 -6.04 5.84
C LEU A 137 -9.05 -7.07 5.95
N SER A 138 -8.80 -8.19 6.62
CA SER A 138 -9.83 -9.23 6.85
C SER A 138 -10.93 -8.79 7.82
N ARG A 139 -10.74 -7.69 8.56
CA ARG A 139 -11.70 -7.15 9.53
C ARG A 139 -12.38 -5.87 9.05
N ALA A 140 -11.94 -5.32 7.94
CA ALA A 140 -12.43 -4.06 7.39
C ALA A 140 -13.84 -4.18 6.77
#